data_3eee0d5ba309894e2c6e224ec4a5a061
#
_entry.id   3eee0d5ba309894e2c6e224ec4a5a061
#
_cell.length_a   1.000
_cell.length_b   1.000
_cell.length_c   1.000
_cell.angle_alpha   90.00
_cell.angle_beta   90.00
_cell.angle_gamma   90.00
#
_symmetry.space_group_name_H-M   'P 1'
#
loop_
_entity.id
_entity.type
_entity.pdbx_description
1 polymer ?
#
loop_
_entity_poly.entity_id
_entity_poly.type
_entity_poly.pdbx_seq_one_letter_code
_entity_poly.pdbx_strand_id
1 'polypeptide(L)'
;MDINESHVNRLNQSGAKISGFINKTVPVNALTPNQISSTYDLVFLLTKQVFTYESLHQLLPYLHENSIVCTLQNGIPEEYVASIVGGSRTIGGAVGFGATWKGPGESELTTEWETVKKYAFEIGETDGRITPRLSDVKAVLEHVGYCKITSNISGIKWTKLLMNTTFSGMSAALGCTFGEVLSNKEAMTSLAYIADETIKVAHAQGIQLTNMQGKDMEFLELKEGQKVSEKMDFYHEVWSPHRNLKASMLQDLVRKVKTEIDFINGHVSEKGKAFGIPAPYNDLVVKLVSDAENRKAVPVFSDNLHFFESFNKEMKNKPSALVKER
;
A
#
# COMPACT_ATOMS: atom_id res chain seq x y z
N MET A 1 -11.91 16.92 -3.72
CA MET A 1 -10.97 17.98 -3.32
C MET A 1 -9.57 17.59 -3.76
N ASP A 2 -8.82 18.52 -4.36
CA ASP A 2 -7.41 18.34 -4.75
C ASP A 2 -6.68 19.68 -4.67
N ILE A 3 -5.37 19.67 -4.34
CA ILE A 3 -4.55 20.87 -4.29
C ILE A 3 -4.07 21.34 -5.67
N ASN A 4 -4.15 20.47 -6.68
CA ASN A 4 -3.73 20.77 -8.05
C ASN A 4 -4.84 21.52 -8.80
N GLU A 5 -4.72 22.82 -8.86
CA GLU A 5 -5.70 23.70 -9.54
C GLU A 5 -5.93 23.31 -10.99
N SER A 6 -4.90 22.91 -11.74
CA SER A 6 -5.04 22.46 -13.13
C SER A 6 -5.91 21.21 -13.22
N HIS A 7 -5.76 20.29 -12.26
CA HIS A 7 -6.59 19.10 -12.16
C HIS A 7 -8.05 19.46 -11.82
N VAL A 8 -8.24 20.30 -10.80
CA VAL A 8 -9.58 20.77 -10.38
C VAL A 8 -10.30 21.48 -11.53
N ASN A 9 -9.62 22.40 -12.21
CA ASN A 9 -10.19 23.13 -13.35
C ASN A 9 -10.58 22.18 -14.49
N ARG A 10 -9.72 21.19 -14.80
CA ARG A 10 -10.00 20.23 -15.87
C ARG A 10 -11.19 19.32 -15.53
N LEU A 11 -11.27 18.87 -14.27
CA LEU A 11 -12.39 18.08 -13.77
C LEU A 11 -13.72 18.83 -13.90
N ASN A 12 -13.75 20.10 -13.52
CA ASN A 12 -14.96 20.94 -13.62
C ASN A 12 -15.37 21.25 -15.06
N GLN A 13 -14.39 21.40 -15.97
CA GLN A 13 -14.66 21.70 -17.38
C GLN A 13 -15.12 20.49 -18.19
N SER A 14 -14.57 19.32 -17.93
CA SER A 14 -14.71 18.16 -18.81
C SER A 14 -15.13 16.87 -18.09
N GLY A 15 -15.33 16.92 -16.77
CA GLY A 15 -15.56 15.73 -15.94
C GLY A 15 -14.27 14.92 -15.72
N ALA A 16 -14.40 13.88 -14.92
CA ALA A 16 -13.35 12.87 -14.70
C ALA A 16 -13.36 11.88 -15.86
N LYS A 17 -12.30 11.89 -16.67
CA LYS A 17 -12.13 10.95 -17.79
C LYS A 17 -11.40 9.72 -17.33
N ILE A 18 -11.99 8.55 -17.56
CA ILE A 18 -11.44 7.24 -17.27
C ILE A 18 -11.19 6.53 -18.60
N SER A 19 -9.97 6.08 -18.82
CA SER A 19 -9.54 5.31 -19.99
C SER A 19 -9.01 3.92 -19.58
N GLY A 20 -8.53 3.14 -20.53
CA GLY A 20 -8.00 1.79 -20.28
C GLY A 20 -9.07 0.71 -20.43
N PHE A 21 -9.23 -0.17 -19.43
CA PHE A 21 -10.21 -1.25 -19.51
C PHE A 21 -11.69 -0.77 -19.55
N ILE A 22 -11.95 0.49 -19.23
CA ILE A 22 -13.23 1.16 -19.53
C ILE A 22 -12.95 2.54 -20.12
N ASN A 23 -13.92 3.06 -20.91
CA ASN A 23 -13.88 4.43 -21.38
C ASN A 23 -15.15 5.14 -20.91
N LYS A 24 -15.01 6.06 -19.95
CA LYS A 24 -16.13 6.78 -19.34
C LYS A 24 -15.70 8.20 -18.95
N THR A 25 -16.61 9.14 -19.08
CA THR A 25 -16.47 10.48 -18.49
C THR A 25 -17.58 10.68 -17.47
N VAL A 26 -17.21 11.09 -16.26
CA VAL A 26 -18.16 11.30 -15.16
C VAL A 26 -18.14 12.78 -14.78
N PRO A 27 -19.28 13.48 -14.80
CA PRO A 27 -19.36 14.82 -14.26
C PRO A 27 -19.02 14.83 -12.77
N VAL A 28 -18.19 15.77 -12.35
CA VAL A 28 -17.77 15.91 -10.96
C VAL A 28 -17.76 17.38 -10.56
N ASN A 29 -17.99 17.66 -9.29
CA ASN A 29 -17.75 18.97 -8.69
C ASN A 29 -16.41 18.91 -7.95
N ALA A 30 -15.36 19.48 -8.54
CA ALA A 30 -14.03 19.48 -8.00
C ALA A 30 -13.73 20.80 -7.31
N LEU A 31 -13.12 20.73 -6.13
CA LEU A 31 -12.79 21.89 -5.29
C LEU A 31 -11.32 21.85 -4.89
N THR A 32 -10.69 23.02 -4.81
CA THR A 32 -9.49 23.18 -4.02
C THR A 32 -9.85 23.31 -2.53
N PRO A 33 -8.91 23.06 -1.60
CA PRO A 33 -9.19 23.17 -0.16
C PRO A 33 -9.83 24.50 0.26
N ASN A 34 -9.43 25.60 -0.35
CA ASN A 34 -9.95 26.95 -0.04
C ASN A 34 -11.40 27.20 -0.52
N GLN A 35 -11.95 26.29 -1.33
CA GLN A 35 -13.30 26.38 -1.87
C GLN A 35 -14.33 25.54 -1.09
N ILE A 36 -13.88 24.80 -0.07
CA ILE A 36 -14.76 24.00 0.77
C ILE A 36 -15.59 24.96 1.63
N SER A 37 -16.92 24.79 1.60
CA SER A 37 -17.87 25.69 2.28
C SER A 37 -18.98 25.00 3.04
N SER A 38 -19.02 23.65 3.02
CA SER A 38 -20.05 22.85 3.69
C SER A 38 -19.44 21.67 4.42
N THR A 39 -20.17 21.11 5.37
CA THR A 39 -19.81 19.86 6.06
C THR A 39 -20.11 18.65 5.21
N TYR A 40 -19.41 17.55 5.47
CA TYR A 40 -19.55 16.28 4.73
C TYR A 40 -19.85 15.13 5.68
N ASP A 41 -20.84 14.29 5.30
CA ASP A 41 -21.18 13.06 6.02
C ASP A 41 -20.19 11.96 5.77
N LEU A 42 -19.62 11.87 4.55
CA LEU A 42 -18.69 10.83 4.12
C LEU A 42 -17.54 11.42 3.31
N VAL A 43 -16.32 11.07 3.73
CA VAL A 43 -15.08 11.42 3.04
C VAL A 43 -14.29 10.16 2.72
N PHE A 44 -13.94 9.97 1.46
CA PHE A 44 -12.94 8.99 1.04
C PHE A 44 -11.57 9.64 0.97
N LEU A 45 -10.65 9.20 1.83
CA LEU A 45 -9.28 9.66 1.83
C LEU A 45 -8.44 8.81 0.87
N LEU A 46 -8.01 9.43 -0.23
CA LEU A 46 -7.30 8.78 -1.35
C LEU A 46 -5.98 9.48 -1.68
N THR A 47 -5.61 10.51 -0.92
CA THR A 47 -4.30 11.16 -1.05
C THR A 47 -3.18 10.19 -0.67
N LYS A 48 -1.96 10.41 -1.16
CA LYS A 48 -0.81 9.66 -0.63
C LYS A 48 -0.64 9.94 0.86
N GLN A 49 -0.15 8.93 1.60
CA GLN A 49 0.01 9.06 3.05
C GLN A 49 0.92 10.22 3.46
N VAL A 50 1.90 10.57 2.63
CA VAL A 50 2.78 11.75 2.85
C VAL A 50 2.02 13.07 2.98
N PHE A 51 0.77 13.13 2.55
CA PHE A 51 -0.10 14.31 2.62
C PHE A 51 -1.28 14.14 3.57
N THR A 52 -1.31 13.07 4.36
CA THR A 52 -2.46 12.78 5.25
C THR A 52 -2.66 13.86 6.29
N TYR A 53 -1.57 14.34 6.91
CA TYR A 53 -1.63 15.39 7.92
C TYR A 53 -2.32 16.65 7.38
N GLU A 54 -1.80 17.21 6.29
CA GLU A 54 -2.29 18.45 5.70
C GLU A 54 -3.73 18.27 5.18
N SER A 55 -4.01 17.14 4.51
CA SER A 55 -5.35 16.85 3.98
C SER A 55 -6.40 16.77 5.06
N LEU A 56 -6.12 16.08 6.17
CA LEU A 56 -7.07 15.94 7.26
C LEU A 56 -7.24 17.23 8.05
N HIS A 57 -6.17 17.99 8.32
CA HIS A 57 -6.29 19.27 9.02
C HIS A 57 -7.09 20.30 8.22
N GLN A 58 -7.01 20.27 6.89
CA GLN A 58 -7.86 21.08 6.02
C GLN A 58 -9.33 20.65 6.05
N LEU A 59 -9.60 19.35 6.28
CA LEU A 59 -10.95 18.79 6.33
C LEU A 59 -11.62 18.90 7.70
N LEU A 60 -10.86 18.95 8.80
CA LEU A 60 -11.41 18.95 10.17
C LEU A 60 -12.54 19.96 10.40
N PRO A 61 -12.46 21.23 9.94
CA PRO A 61 -13.54 22.21 10.12
C PRO A 61 -14.85 21.84 9.41
N TYR A 62 -14.80 20.91 8.47
CA TYR A 62 -15.92 20.47 7.63
C TYR A 62 -16.42 19.08 7.99
N LEU A 63 -15.96 18.54 9.13
CA LEU A 63 -16.45 17.28 9.69
C LEU A 63 -17.33 17.57 10.91
N HIS A 64 -18.51 16.98 10.96
CA HIS A 64 -19.37 16.98 12.13
C HIS A 64 -19.19 15.67 12.95
N GLU A 65 -19.87 15.53 14.07
CA GLU A 65 -19.68 14.41 14.99
C GLU A 65 -19.95 13.02 14.37
N ASN A 66 -20.89 12.95 13.41
CA ASN A 66 -21.27 11.72 12.72
C ASN A 66 -20.59 11.56 11.34
N SER A 67 -19.67 12.44 10.97
CA SER A 67 -18.92 12.30 9.72
C SER A 67 -18.11 11.02 9.70
N ILE A 68 -18.01 10.38 8.53
CA ILE A 68 -17.20 9.18 8.30
C ILE A 68 -16.02 9.55 7.42
N VAL A 69 -14.82 9.17 7.84
CA VAL A 69 -13.60 9.24 7.03
C VAL A 69 -13.15 7.81 6.73
N CYS A 70 -13.44 7.35 5.52
CA CYS A 70 -13.00 6.05 5.04
C CYS A 70 -11.66 6.20 4.33
N THR A 71 -10.58 5.69 4.94
CA THR A 71 -9.26 5.71 4.30
C THR A 71 -9.11 4.52 3.36
N LEU A 72 -8.87 4.82 2.08
CA LEU A 72 -8.59 3.84 1.02
C LEU A 72 -7.12 3.88 0.59
N GLN A 73 -6.28 4.55 1.37
CA GLN A 73 -4.84 4.68 1.11
C GLN A 73 -4.11 3.33 1.23
N ASN A 74 -2.99 3.20 0.52
CA ASN A 74 -2.08 2.07 0.69
C ASN A 74 -1.40 2.12 2.07
N GLY A 75 -0.73 1.04 2.50
CA GLY A 75 -0.12 0.94 3.82
C GLY A 75 -1.15 0.78 4.93
N ILE A 76 -0.83 1.22 6.14
CA ILE A 76 -1.66 1.11 7.36
C ILE A 76 -1.90 2.52 7.94
N PRO A 77 -2.73 3.36 7.30
CA PRO A 77 -2.98 4.74 7.74
C PRO A 77 -4.01 4.85 8.88
N GLU A 78 -4.74 3.79 9.21
CA GLU A 78 -5.95 3.83 10.03
C GLU A 78 -5.71 4.43 11.42
N GLU A 79 -4.64 4.02 12.11
CA GLU A 79 -4.28 4.54 13.44
C GLU A 79 -3.95 6.05 13.37
N TYR A 80 -3.21 6.46 12.33
CA TYR A 80 -2.84 7.85 12.15
C TYR A 80 -4.04 8.72 11.79
N VAL A 81 -4.91 8.25 10.89
CA VAL A 81 -6.18 8.92 10.57
C VAL A 81 -7.04 9.06 11.82
N ALA A 82 -7.20 7.97 12.60
CA ALA A 82 -7.97 7.97 13.83
C ALA A 82 -7.42 8.93 14.90
N SER A 83 -6.10 9.12 14.97
CA SER A 83 -5.48 10.08 15.89
C SER A 83 -5.83 11.53 15.57
N ILE A 84 -6.19 11.85 14.32
CA ILE A 84 -6.53 13.20 13.87
C ILE A 84 -8.05 13.42 13.91
N VAL A 85 -8.84 12.52 13.29
CA VAL A 85 -10.28 12.71 13.15
C VAL A 85 -11.11 12.02 14.23
N GLY A 86 -10.49 11.15 15.03
CA GLY A 86 -11.14 10.31 16.03
C GLY A 86 -11.50 8.91 15.49
N GLY A 87 -11.35 7.88 16.33
CA GLY A 87 -11.65 6.49 15.97
C GLY A 87 -13.12 6.26 15.60
N SER A 88 -14.05 6.99 16.24
CA SER A 88 -15.49 6.91 15.92
C SER A 88 -15.83 7.36 14.50
N ARG A 89 -14.98 8.18 13.86
CA ARG A 89 -15.17 8.64 12.48
C ARG A 89 -14.37 7.81 11.47
N THR A 90 -13.44 6.98 11.89
CA THR A 90 -12.50 6.30 10.99
C THR A 90 -13.03 4.93 10.57
N ILE A 91 -13.01 4.67 9.27
CA ILE A 91 -13.22 3.34 8.67
C ILE A 91 -11.98 3.02 7.83
N GLY A 92 -11.48 1.80 7.98
CA GLY A 92 -10.40 1.28 7.14
C GLY A 92 -10.93 0.68 5.84
N GLY A 93 -10.12 0.80 4.78
CA GLY A 93 -10.47 0.20 3.51
C GLY A 93 -9.28 -0.11 2.63
N ALA A 94 -9.49 -1.06 1.74
CA ALA A 94 -8.52 -1.48 0.73
C ALA A 94 -9.12 -1.43 -0.66
N VAL A 95 -8.33 -0.94 -1.64
CA VAL A 95 -8.67 -0.92 -3.06
C VAL A 95 -8.04 -2.13 -3.74
N GLY A 96 -8.83 -2.92 -4.48
CA GLY A 96 -8.40 -4.13 -5.16
C GLY A 96 -8.09 -3.97 -6.65
N PHE A 97 -8.00 -2.73 -7.17
CA PHE A 97 -7.69 -2.47 -8.57
C PHE A 97 -6.61 -1.40 -8.73
N GLY A 98 -5.97 -1.40 -9.88
CA GLY A 98 -4.95 -0.43 -10.24
C GLY A 98 -5.49 0.67 -11.16
N ALA A 99 -5.00 1.88 -10.95
CA ALA A 99 -5.21 3.02 -11.83
C ALA A 99 -3.93 3.83 -11.97
N THR A 100 -3.73 4.44 -13.13
CA THR A 100 -2.56 5.26 -13.43
C THR A 100 -3.00 6.67 -13.81
N TRP A 101 -2.34 7.65 -13.24
CA TRP A 101 -2.50 9.05 -13.61
C TRP A 101 -1.99 9.30 -15.03
N LYS A 102 -2.84 9.88 -15.89
CA LYS A 102 -2.48 10.23 -17.30
C LYS A 102 -2.28 11.73 -17.48
N GLY A 103 -2.84 12.53 -16.59
CA GLY A 103 -2.80 13.98 -16.63
C GLY A 103 -3.98 14.62 -15.90
N PRO A 104 -4.09 15.97 -15.88
CA PRO A 104 -5.21 16.65 -15.27
C PRO A 104 -6.56 16.16 -15.81
N GLY A 105 -7.45 15.72 -14.92
CA GLY A 105 -8.76 15.22 -15.25
C GLY A 105 -8.82 13.82 -15.87
N GLU A 106 -7.69 13.12 -16.03
CA GLU A 106 -7.65 11.81 -16.69
C GLU A 106 -6.90 10.76 -15.89
N SER A 107 -7.50 9.58 -15.76
CA SER A 107 -6.91 8.37 -15.15
C SER A 107 -7.16 7.16 -16.05
N GLU A 108 -6.23 6.22 -16.07
CA GLU A 108 -6.34 4.95 -16.79
C GLU A 108 -6.60 3.82 -15.80
N LEU A 109 -7.69 3.07 -15.97
CA LEU A 109 -7.94 1.83 -15.25
C LEU A 109 -7.04 0.74 -15.83
N THR A 110 -6.13 0.19 -15.02
CA THR A 110 -5.14 -0.83 -15.42
C THR A 110 -5.52 -2.25 -15.00
N THR A 111 -6.65 -2.40 -14.32
CA THR A 111 -7.22 -3.70 -13.94
C THR A 111 -8.44 -3.99 -14.81
N GLU A 112 -8.56 -5.24 -15.25
CA GLU A 112 -9.71 -5.70 -16.03
C GLU A 112 -11.03 -5.40 -15.31
N TRP A 113 -12.01 -4.90 -16.08
CA TRP A 113 -13.29 -4.46 -15.53
C TRP A 113 -14.07 -5.57 -14.81
N GLU A 114 -13.97 -6.81 -15.29
CA GLU A 114 -14.60 -7.96 -14.64
C GLU A 114 -14.00 -8.27 -13.26
N THR A 115 -12.71 -7.96 -13.06
CA THR A 115 -12.05 -8.05 -11.76
C THR A 115 -12.54 -6.94 -10.82
N VAL A 116 -12.67 -5.70 -11.31
CA VAL A 116 -13.21 -4.58 -10.52
C VAL A 116 -14.64 -4.87 -10.06
N LYS A 117 -15.48 -5.44 -10.91
CA LYS A 117 -16.85 -5.83 -10.53
C LYS A 117 -16.91 -6.86 -9.40
N LYS A 118 -15.85 -7.62 -9.17
CA LYS A 118 -15.84 -8.71 -8.18
C LYS A 118 -15.03 -8.37 -6.91
N TYR A 119 -14.04 -7.50 -7.01
CA TYR A 119 -13.01 -7.31 -5.96
C TYR A 119 -12.56 -5.86 -5.82
N ALA A 120 -13.45 -4.87 -6.01
CA ALA A 120 -13.02 -3.48 -6.04
C ALA A 120 -12.60 -2.95 -4.66
N PHE A 121 -13.39 -3.27 -3.62
CA PHE A 121 -13.16 -2.72 -2.29
C PHE A 121 -13.42 -3.75 -1.19
N GLU A 122 -12.65 -3.63 -0.10
CA GLU A 122 -12.93 -4.25 1.18
C GLU A 122 -12.87 -3.16 2.25
N ILE A 123 -13.89 -3.07 3.10
CA ILE A 123 -13.99 -2.05 4.15
C ILE A 123 -14.35 -2.69 5.49
N GLY A 124 -13.92 -2.07 6.59
CA GLY A 124 -14.24 -2.54 7.94
C GLY A 124 -13.93 -1.52 9.02
N GLU A 125 -14.58 -1.71 10.17
CA GLU A 125 -14.20 -0.99 11.37
C GLU A 125 -12.80 -1.43 11.83
N THR A 126 -12.04 -0.50 12.38
CA THR A 126 -10.67 -0.77 12.85
C THR A 126 -10.64 -1.73 14.05
N ASP A 127 -11.74 -1.84 14.78
CA ASP A 127 -11.93 -2.74 15.92
C ASP A 127 -12.62 -4.08 15.55
N GLY A 128 -12.89 -4.31 14.27
CA GLY A 128 -13.47 -5.55 13.76
C GLY A 128 -14.99 -5.69 13.93
N ARG A 129 -15.69 -4.72 14.51
CA ARG A 129 -17.15 -4.73 14.60
C ARG A 129 -17.80 -4.55 13.24
N ILE A 130 -18.98 -5.11 13.04
CA ILE A 130 -19.81 -4.85 11.86
C ILE A 130 -20.91 -3.88 12.29
N THR A 131 -20.83 -2.65 11.79
CA THR A 131 -21.76 -1.57 12.14
C THR A 131 -22.64 -1.17 10.96
N PRO A 132 -23.82 -0.57 11.21
CA PRO A 132 -24.72 -0.12 10.13
C PRO A 132 -24.05 0.87 9.13
N ARG A 133 -23.19 1.76 9.62
CA ARG A 133 -22.52 2.76 8.76
C ARG A 133 -21.61 2.14 7.68
N LEU A 134 -21.12 0.90 7.88
CA LEU A 134 -20.41 0.18 6.83
C LEU A 134 -21.29 -0.11 5.62
N SER A 135 -22.60 -0.35 5.84
CA SER A 135 -23.55 -0.53 4.73
C SER A 135 -23.77 0.74 3.93
N ASP A 136 -23.77 1.89 4.60
CA ASP A 136 -23.91 3.19 3.93
C ASP A 136 -22.68 3.49 3.06
N VAL A 137 -21.47 3.27 3.61
CA VAL A 137 -20.21 3.42 2.86
C VAL A 137 -20.14 2.45 1.68
N LYS A 138 -20.52 1.17 1.92
CA LYS A 138 -20.60 0.15 0.87
C LYS A 138 -21.51 0.57 -0.26
N ALA A 139 -22.72 1.06 0.03
CA ALA A 139 -23.67 1.48 -0.98
C ALA A 139 -23.10 2.55 -1.93
N VAL A 140 -22.31 3.48 -1.39
CA VAL A 140 -21.60 4.48 -2.21
C VAL A 140 -20.51 3.86 -3.06
N LEU A 141 -19.65 2.99 -2.49
CA LEU A 141 -18.54 2.36 -3.21
C LEU A 141 -19.01 1.40 -4.30
N GLU A 142 -20.16 0.77 -4.14
CA GLU A 142 -20.75 -0.15 -5.14
C GLU A 142 -21.19 0.53 -6.44
N HIS A 143 -21.25 1.86 -6.50
CA HIS A 143 -21.37 2.58 -7.77
C HIS A 143 -20.10 2.48 -8.65
N VAL A 144 -18.98 2.10 -8.05
CA VAL A 144 -17.70 1.88 -8.76
C VAL A 144 -17.46 0.40 -9.01
N GLY A 145 -17.64 -0.45 -8.00
CA GLY A 145 -17.42 -1.89 -8.10
C GLY A 145 -17.77 -2.59 -6.79
N TYR A 146 -17.72 -3.91 -6.76
CA TYR A 146 -18.10 -4.70 -5.60
C TYR A 146 -17.33 -4.29 -4.33
N CYS A 147 -18.07 -4.09 -3.25
CA CYS A 147 -17.52 -3.75 -1.94
C CYS A 147 -17.88 -4.81 -0.91
N LYS A 148 -16.87 -5.44 -0.31
CA LYS A 148 -17.02 -6.42 0.76
C LYS A 148 -16.86 -5.75 2.11
N ILE A 149 -17.79 -6.00 3.04
CA ILE A 149 -17.63 -5.65 4.45
C ILE A 149 -16.89 -6.80 5.14
N THR A 150 -15.92 -6.47 5.99
CA THR A 150 -15.10 -7.43 6.72
C THR A 150 -14.96 -7.04 8.19
N SER A 151 -14.84 -8.05 9.06
CA SER A 151 -14.44 -7.88 10.46
C SER A 151 -12.92 -7.94 10.65
N ASN A 152 -12.14 -8.20 9.60
CA ASN A 152 -10.68 -8.29 9.66
C ASN A 152 -10.03 -7.35 8.63
N ILE A 153 -10.33 -6.05 8.73
CA ILE A 153 -9.71 -5.07 7.83
C ILE A 153 -8.19 -4.98 8.03
N SER A 154 -7.72 -5.13 9.27
CA SER A 154 -6.28 -5.13 9.58
C SER A 154 -5.55 -6.26 8.86
N GLY A 155 -6.08 -7.49 8.88
CA GLY A 155 -5.48 -8.61 8.15
C GLY A 155 -5.43 -8.39 6.64
N ILE A 156 -6.49 -7.81 6.04
CA ILE A 156 -6.52 -7.45 4.62
C ILE A 156 -5.46 -6.39 4.30
N LYS A 157 -5.36 -5.37 5.12
CA LYS A 157 -4.39 -4.28 4.93
C LYS A 157 -2.96 -4.80 5.06
N TRP A 158 -2.67 -5.66 6.05
CA TRP A 158 -1.35 -6.27 6.22
C TRP A 158 -1.01 -7.25 5.10
N THR A 159 -2.00 -8.00 4.58
CA THR A 159 -1.81 -8.82 3.37
C THR A 159 -1.42 -7.96 2.16
N LYS A 160 -2.10 -6.84 1.97
CA LYS A 160 -1.74 -5.90 0.89
C LYS A 160 -0.40 -5.21 1.15
N LEU A 161 -0.09 -4.89 2.42
CA LEU A 161 1.22 -4.35 2.81
C LEU A 161 2.34 -5.33 2.49
N LEU A 162 2.17 -6.63 2.74
CA LEU A 162 3.13 -7.66 2.39
C LEU A 162 3.50 -7.64 0.89
N MET A 163 2.53 -7.44 -0.01
CA MET A 163 2.81 -7.27 -1.44
C MET A 163 3.62 -6.01 -1.72
N ASN A 164 3.28 -4.92 -1.04
CA ASN A 164 3.94 -3.63 -1.25
C ASN A 164 5.36 -3.62 -0.67
N THR A 165 5.60 -4.20 0.49
CA THR A 165 6.93 -4.27 1.10
C THR A 165 7.88 -5.14 0.28
N THR A 166 7.37 -6.24 -0.29
CA THR A 166 8.14 -7.20 -1.10
C THR A 166 8.39 -6.64 -2.50
N PHE A 167 7.54 -6.95 -3.46
CA PHE A 167 7.78 -6.62 -4.86
C PHE A 167 7.81 -5.13 -5.16
N SER A 168 6.92 -4.33 -4.52
CA SER A 168 6.95 -2.88 -4.77
C SER A 168 8.15 -2.22 -4.09
N GLY A 169 8.55 -2.63 -2.89
CA GLY A 169 9.75 -2.17 -2.22
C GLY A 169 11.01 -2.52 -3.02
N MET A 170 11.16 -3.79 -3.42
CA MET A 170 12.31 -4.25 -4.21
C MET A 170 12.38 -3.60 -5.60
N SER A 171 11.24 -3.44 -6.28
CA SER A 171 11.17 -2.73 -7.56
C SER A 171 11.66 -1.28 -7.44
N ALA A 172 11.26 -0.59 -6.39
CA ALA A 172 11.72 0.79 -6.13
C ALA A 172 13.20 0.83 -5.73
N ALA A 173 13.65 -0.06 -4.83
CA ALA A 173 15.03 -0.11 -4.36
C ALA A 173 16.03 -0.50 -5.45
N LEU A 174 15.62 -1.33 -6.41
CA LEU A 174 16.46 -1.80 -7.51
C LEU A 174 16.23 -1.04 -8.84
N GLY A 175 15.19 -0.21 -8.95
CA GLY A 175 14.87 0.51 -10.18
C GLY A 175 14.38 -0.40 -11.33
N CYS A 176 13.72 -1.52 -11.03
CA CYS A 176 13.41 -2.58 -11.98
C CYS A 176 11.94 -3.04 -11.96
N THR A 177 11.57 -3.91 -12.88
CA THR A 177 10.27 -4.58 -12.92
C THR A 177 10.19 -5.72 -11.90
N PHE A 178 8.98 -6.18 -11.59
CA PHE A 178 8.78 -7.38 -10.77
C PHE A 178 9.41 -8.64 -11.40
N GLY A 179 9.40 -8.73 -12.73
CA GLY A 179 10.01 -9.84 -13.45
C GLY A 179 11.54 -9.89 -13.32
N GLU A 180 12.20 -8.74 -13.25
CA GLU A 180 13.65 -8.66 -13.01
C GLU A 180 13.99 -9.11 -11.59
N VAL A 181 13.15 -8.74 -10.58
CA VAL A 181 13.27 -9.25 -9.21
C VAL A 181 13.09 -10.77 -9.19
N LEU A 182 12.01 -11.30 -9.79
CA LEU A 182 11.71 -12.74 -9.88
C LEU A 182 12.83 -13.56 -10.52
N SER A 183 13.54 -12.97 -11.48
CA SER A 183 14.60 -13.66 -12.24
C SER A 183 15.96 -13.63 -11.55
N ASN A 184 16.11 -12.90 -10.44
CA ASN A 184 17.38 -12.77 -9.74
C ASN A 184 17.36 -13.47 -8.37
N LYS A 185 18.21 -14.46 -8.18
CA LYS A 185 18.27 -15.29 -6.98
C LYS A 185 18.54 -14.49 -5.69
N GLU A 186 19.44 -13.53 -5.72
CA GLU A 186 19.79 -12.75 -4.53
C GLU A 186 18.69 -11.74 -4.18
N ALA A 187 18.07 -11.11 -5.18
CA ALA A 187 16.90 -10.27 -4.98
C ALA A 187 15.73 -11.08 -4.38
N MET A 188 15.47 -12.29 -4.88
CA MET A 188 14.43 -13.17 -4.35
C MET A 188 14.73 -13.68 -2.96
N THR A 189 16.01 -13.91 -2.63
CA THR A 189 16.41 -14.27 -1.26
C THR A 189 16.08 -13.12 -0.29
N SER A 190 16.46 -11.90 -0.63
CA SER A 190 16.14 -10.73 0.19
C SER A 190 14.64 -10.45 0.28
N LEU A 191 13.92 -10.62 -0.82
CA LEU A 191 12.46 -10.48 -0.86
C LEU A 191 11.77 -11.46 0.08
N ALA A 192 12.24 -12.70 0.16
CA ALA A 192 11.68 -13.70 1.08
C ALA A 192 11.91 -13.32 2.56
N TYR A 193 13.04 -12.73 2.90
CA TYR A 193 13.26 -12.20 4.25
C TYR A 193 12.42 -10.96 4.53
N ILE A 194 12.21 -10.06 3.56
CA ILE A 194 11.26 -8.93 3.70
C ILE A 194 9.86 -9.45 4.01
N ALA A 195 9.42 -10.50 3.31
CA ALA A 195 8.11 -11.11 3.56
C ALA A 195 8.02 -11.69 4.98
N ASP A 196 9.03 -12.45 5.39
CA ASP A 196 9.12 -13.05 6.72
C ASP A 196 9.06 -11.99 7.83
N GLU A 197 9.86 -10.94 7.72
CA GLU A 197 9.83 -9.80 8.65
C GLU A 197 8.45 -9.15 8.72
N THR A 198 7.83 -8.90 7.57
CA THR A 198 6.50 -8.27 7.49
C THR A 198 5.43 -9.11 8.18
N ILE A 199 5.44 -10.44 7.95
CA ILE A 199 4.48 -11.36 8.57
C ILE A 199 4.71 -11.45 10.08
N LYS A 200 5.95 -11.59 10.54
CA LYS A 200 6.29 -11.64 11.96
C LYS A 200 5.91 -10.37 12.71
N VAL A 201 6.09 -9.21 12.08
CA VAL A 201 5.66 -7.93 12.65
C VAL A 201 4.14 -7.83 12.74
N ALA A 202 3.40 -8.37 11.77
CA ALA A 202 1.93 -8.47 11.85
C ALA A 202 1.51 -9.39 13.00
N HIS A 203 2.09 -10.58 13.09
CA HIS A 203 1.78 -11.57 14.13
C HIS A 203 2.09 -11.04 15.54
N ALA A 204 3.18 -10.29 15.73
CA ALA A 204 3.51 -9.67 17.00
C ALA A 204 2.46 -8.66 17.49
N GLN A 205 1.65 -8.12 16.58
CA GLN A 205 0.52 -7.25 16.86
C GLN A 205 -0.82 -8.02 16.99
N GLY A 206 -0.80 -9.36 16.93
CA GLY A 206 -1.99 -10.20 16.94
C GLY A 206 -2.78 -10.17 15.62
N ILE A 207 -2.18 -9.69 14.54
CA ILE A 207 -2.83 -9.57 13.23
C ILE A 207 -2.49 -10.82 12.41
N GLN A 208 -3.53 -11.53 11.94
CA GLN A 208 -3.42 -12.62 10.99
C GLN A 208 -3.71 -12.12 9.59
N LEU A 209 -2.84 -12.46 8.63
CA LEU A 209 -3.02 -12.12 7.25
C LEU A 209 -4.22 -12.89 6.67
N THR A 210 -4.77 -12.37 5.59
CA THR A 210 -5.87 -13.02 4.88
C THR A 210 -5.39 -13.69 3.60
N ASN A 211 -6.16 -14.65 3.10
CA ASN A 211 -5.91 -15.20 1.78
C ASN A 211 -6.07 -14.12 0.71
N MET A 212 -5.19 -14.16 -0.28
CA MET A 212 -5.26 -13.29 -1.45
C MET A 212 -5.32 -14.14 -2.72
N GLN A 213 -6.34 -13.89 -3.55
CA GLN A 213 -6.58 -14.67 -4.77
C GLN A 213 -6.62 -16.20 -4.53
N GLY A 214 -7.16 -16.60 -3.37
CA GLY A 214 -7.23 -18.00 -2.95
C GLY A 214 -5.93 -18.59 -2.41
N LYS A 215 -4.86 -17.81 -2.27
CA LYS A 215 -3.57 -18.23 -1.74
C LYS A 215 -3.41 -17.77 -0.28
N ASP A 216 -2.89 -18.67 0.55
CA ASP A 216 -2.50 -18.38 1.91
C ASP A 216 -1.18 -17.62 1.92
N MET A 217 -1.24 -16.32 2.26
CA MET A 217 -0.06 -15.46 2.26
C MET A 217 0.84 -15.69 3.48
N GLU A 218 0.32 -16.30 4.56
CA GLU A 218 1.12 -16.68 5.72
C GLU A 218 2.10 -17.83 5.42
N PHE A 219 1.86 -18.55 4.32
CA PHE A 219 2.83 -19.53 3.82
C PHE A 219 4.22 -18.93 3.58
N LEU A 220 4.32 -17.63 3.34
CA LEU A 220 5.60 -16.95 3.07
C LEU A 220 6.44 -16.70 4.33
N GLU A 221 5.91 -16.88 5.53
CA GLU A 221 6.71 -16.87 6.77
C GLU A 221 7.76 -17.97 6.75
N LEU A 222 8.98 -17.65 7.18
CA LEU A 222 10.08 -18.61 7.34
C LEU A 222 10.07 -19.16 8.77
N LYS A 223 9.55 -20.36 8.92
CA LYS A 223 9.57 -21.08 10.20
C LYS A 223 10.98 -21.65 10.47
N GLU A 224 11.25 -21.97 11.74
CA GLU A 224 12.55 -22.55 12.11
C GLU A 224 12.90 -23.77 11.25
N GLY A 225 14.09 -23.77 10.67
CA GLY A 225 14.60 -24.84 9.80
C GLY A 225 14.11 -24.76 8.34
N GLN A 226 13.15 -23.88 7.98
CA GLN A 226 12.73 -23.72 6.60
C GLN A 226 13.72 -22.91 5.77
N LYS A 227 13.84 -23.31 4.49
CA LYS A 227 14.71 -22.62 3.53
C LYS A 227 13.91 -21.69 2.65
N VAL A 228 14.51 -20.56 2.28
CA VAL A 228 13.96 -19.62 1.31
C VAL A 228 13.55 -20.31 0.00
N SER A 229 14.33 -21.33 -0.44
CA SER A 229 14.05 -22.09 -1.67
C SER A 229 12.68 -22.78 -1.68
N GLU A 230 12.12 -23.11 -0.52
CA GLU A 230 10.81 -23.76 -0.40
C GLU A 230 9.63 -22.82 -0.70
N LYS A 231 9.87 -21.51 -0.76
CA LYS A 231 8.87 -20.49 -1.05
C LYS A 231 8.89 -20.03 -2.50
N MET A 232 9.90 -20.39 -3.28
CA MET A 232 10.13 -19.83 -4.62
C MET A 232 9.00 -20.12 -5.60
N ASP A 233 8.50 -21.36 -5.62
CA ASP A 233 7.40 -21.73 -6.53
C ASP A 233 6.14 -20.92 -6.24
N PHE A 234 5.84 -20.65 -4.96
CA PHE A 234 4.72 -19.81 -4.56
C PHE A 234 4.87 -18.39 -5.08
N TYR A 235 6.07 -17.79 -4.94
CA TYR A 235 6.33 -16.46 -5.50
C TYR A 235 6.15 -16.42 -7.01
N HIS A 236 6.68 -17.42 -7.73
CA HIS A 236 6.53 -17.50 -9.17
C HIS A 236 5.06 -17.68 -9.57
N GLU A 237 4.31 -18.53 -8.89
CA GLU A 237 2.89 -18.75 -9.18
C GLU A 237 2.07 -17.46 -9.02
N VAL A 238 2.27 -16.73 -7.94
CA VAL A 238 1.47 -15.52 -7.62
C VAL A 238 1.88 -14.31 -8.46
N TRP A 239 3.19 -14.09 -8.67
CA TRP A 239 3.66 -12.83 -9.26
C TRP A 239 4.11 -12.90 -10.72
N SER A 240 4.30 -14.08 -11.32
CA SER A 240 4.62 -14.16 -12.75
C SER A 240 3.61 -13.49 -13.68
N PRO A 241 2.29 -13.51 -13.42
CA PRO A 241 1.33 -12.73 -14.19
C PRO A 241 1.59 -11.22 -14.15
N HIS A 242 2.25 -10.74 -13.11
CA HIS A 242 2.51 -9.33 -12.85
C HIS A 242 3.95 -8.89 -13.19
N ARG A 243 4.74 -9.74 -13.87
CA ARG A 243 6.17 -9.54 -14.13
C ARG A 243 6.55 -8.22 -14.80
N ASN A 244 5.66 -7.66 -15.62
CA ASN A 244 5.91 -6.40 -16.34
C ASN A 244 5.59 -5.16 -15.53
N LEU A 245 5.05 -5.31 -14.31
CA LEU A 245 4.71 -4.17 -13.46
C LEU A 245 5.97 -3.49 -12.91
N LYS A 246 5.87 -2.17 -12.82
CA LYS A 246 6.75 -1.29 -12.06
C LYS A 246 5.97 -0.73 -10.88
N ALA A 247 6.58 -0.76 -9.70
CA ALA A 247 5.96 -0.24 -8.49
C ALA A 247 5.52 1.23 -8.61
N SER A 248 4.46 1.61 -7.89
CA SER A 248 4.06 3.02 -7.78
C SER A 248 5.19 3.89 -7.23
N MET A 249 5.93 3.42 -6.22
CA MET A 249 7.10 4.11 -5.67
C MET A 249 8.21 4.29 -6.71
N LEU A 250 8.45 3.31 -7.61
CA LEU A 250 9.39 3.49 -8.71
C LEU A 250 8.91 4.56 -9.70
N GLN A 251 7.61 4.60 -9.99
CA GLN A 251 7.02 5.66 -10.82
C GLN A 251 7.17 7.04 -10.16
N ASP A 252 7.10 7.12 -8.82
CA ASP A 252 7.35 8.34 -8.07
C ASP A 252 8.80 8.80 -8.17
N LEU A 253 9.77 7.88 -8.03
CA LEU A 253 11.19 8.18 -8.24
C LEU A 253 11.47 8.70 -9.66
N VAL A 254 10.85 8.10 -10.68
CA VAL A 254 10.95 8.60 -12.08
C VAL A 254 10.41 10.02 -12.19
N ARG A 255 9.30 10.33 -11.52
CA ARG A 255 8.70 11.67 -11.49
C ARG A 255 9.39 12.63 -10.51
N LYS A 256 10.38 12.15 -9.75
CA LYS A 256 11.14 12.92 -8.74
C LYS A 256 10.23 13.49 -7.63
N VAL A 257 9.17 12.76 -7.28
CA VAL A 257 8.26 13.10 -6.19
C VAL A 257 8.48 12.16 -5.01
N LYS A 258 8.08 12.61 -3.80
CA LYS A 258 8.19 11.81 -2.57
C LYS A 258 7.41 10.50 -2.72
N THR A 259 8.05 9.39 -2.37
CA THR A 259 7.42 8.07 -2.33
C THR A 259 6.69 7.83 -1.01
N GLU A 260 6.03 6.68 -0.88
CA GLU A 260 5.41 6.25 0.38
C GLU A 260 6.29 5.24 1.14
N ILE A 261 7.60 5.23 0.91
CA ILE A 261 8.51 4.22 1.49
C ILE A 261 8.44 4.18 3.02
N ASP A 262 8.33 5.35 3.66
CA ASP A 262 8.24 5.46 5.12
C ASP A 262 6.94 4.82 5.68
N PHE A 263 5.87 4.81 4.89
CA PHE A 263 4.54 4.25 5.22
C PHE A 263 4.35 2.80 4.75
N ILE A 264 5.29 2.25 3.99
CA ILE A 264 5.29 0.87 3.48
C ILE A 264 6.34 0.06 4.24
N ASN A 265 7.58 -0.04 3.75
CA ASN A 265 8.66 -0.76 4.45
C ASN A 265 9.03 -0.08 5.77
N GLY A 266 9.01 1.27 5.83
CA GLY A 266 9.26 2.03 7.03
C GLY A 266 8.25 1.75 8.15
N HIS A 267 6.97 1.53 7.82
CA HIS A 267 5.97 1.11 8.80
C HIS A 267 6.30 -0.25 9.43
N VAL A 268 6.75 -1.23 8.62
CA VAL A 268 7.19 -2.53 9.14
C VAL A 268 8.40 -2.37 10.06
N SER A 269 9.37 -1.55 9.67
CA SER A 269 10.56 -1.23 10.50
C SER A 269 10.17 -0.58 11.83
N GLU A 270 9.25 0.39 11.81
CA GLU A 270 8.77 1.10 13.00
C GLU A 270 8.03 0.16 13.96
N LYS A 271 7.04 -0.57 13.44
CA LYS A 271 6.26 -1.53 14.24
C LYS A 271 7.15 -2.68 14.72
N GLY A 272 8.09 -3.14 13.89
CA GLY A 272 9.09 -4.13 14.30
C GLY A 272 9.88 -3.69 15.54
N LYS A 273 10.39 -2.46 15.54
CA LYS A 273 11.07 -1.87 16.72
C LYS A 273 10.15 -1.79 17.93
N ALA A 274 8.89 -1.35 17.74
CA ALA A 274 7.92 -1.21 18.83
C ALA A 274 7.55 -2.56 19.48
N PHE A 275 7.52 -3.65 18.72
CA PHE A 275 7.16 -4.99 19.17
C PHE A 275 8.36 -5.94 19.37
N GLY A 276 9.58 -5.44 19.24
CA GLY A 276 10.79 -6.23 19.44
C GLY A 276 11.10 -7.24 18.33
N ILE A 277 10.55 -7.05 17.15
CA ILE A 277 10.78 -7.89 15.96
C ILE A 277 11.76 -7.16 15.02
N PRO A 278 12.99 -7.64 14.84
CA PRO A 278 13.93 -7.02 13.91
C PRO A 278 13.42 -7.10 12.46
N ALA A 279 13.57 -6.00 11.71
CA ALA A 279 13.18 -5.93 10.30
C ALA A 279 14.31 -5.34 9.42
N PRO A 280 15.53 -5.93 9.45
CA PRO A 280 16.72 -5.33 8.83
C PRO A 280 16.66 -5.31 7.30
N TYR A 281 15.94 -6.22 6.64
CA TYR A 281 15.74 -6.17 5.18
C TYR A 281 14.77 -5.07 4.78
N ASN A 282 13.71 -4.83 5.56
CA ASN A 282 12.85 -3.66 5.37
C ASN A 282 13.62 -2.36 5.59
N ASP A 283 14.48 -2.28 6.63
CA ASP A 283 15.36 -1.12 6.87
C ASP A 283 16.29 -0.85 5.67
N LEU A 284 16.84 -1.89 5.04
CA LEU A 284 17.68 -1.76 3.86
C LEU A 284 16.90 -1.19 2.66
N VAL A 285 15.69 -1.68 2.42
CA VAL A 285 14.81 -1.15 1.36
C VAL A 285 14.50 0.33 1.62
N VAL A 286 14.12 0.71 2.85
CA VAL A 286 13.88 2.11 3.24
C VAL A 286 15.09 2.96 2.93
N LYS A 287 16.27 2.53 3.35
CA LYS A 287 17.52 3.26 3.09
C LYS A 287 17.75 3.51 1.60
N LEU A 288 17.67 2.45 0.77
CA LEU A 288 17.98 2.55 -0.66
C LEU A 288 16.98 3.44 -1.41
N VAL A 289 15.68 3.35 -1.06
CA VAL A 289 14.66 4.20 -1.70
C VAL A 289 14.78 5.66 -1.23
N SER A 290 15.03 5.89 0.06
CA SER A 290 15.25 7.26 0.60
C SER A 290 16.51 7.89 0.02
N ASP A 291 17.58 7.12 -0.17
CA ASP A 291 18.80 7.60 -0.84
C ASP A 291 18.50 8.01 -2.30
N ALA A 292 17.67 7.24 -3.01
CA ALA A 292 17.25 7.57 -4.38
C ALA A 292 16.40 8.84 -4.43
N GLU A 293 15.47 9.02 -3.48
CA GLU A 293 14.68 10.25 -3.33
C GLU A 293 15.57 11.47 -3.13
N ASN A 294 16.51 11.39 -2.18
CA ASN A 294 17.42 12.48 -1.85
C ASN A 294 18.31 12.88 -3.05
N ARG A 295 18.75 11.89 -3.82
CA ARG A 295 19.56 12.11 -5.05
C ARG A 295 18.70 12.52 -6.24
N LYS A 296 17.35 12.42 -6.15
CA LYS A 296 16.40 12.61 -7.26
C LYS A 296 16.77 11.75 -8.48
N ALA A 297 17.21 10.54 -8.23
CA ALA A 297 17.71 9.60 -9.24
C ALA A 297 16.98 8.25 -9.13
N VAL A 298 16.71 7.63 -10.27
CA VAL A 298 16.20 6.27 -10.31
C VAL A 298 17.35 5.30 -10.03
N PRO A 299 17.20 4.32 -9.13
CA PRO A 299 18.23 3.31 -8.89
C PRO A 299 18.60 2.52 -10.15
N VAL A 300 19.85 2.10 -10.23
CA VAL A 300 20.33 1.17 -11.26
C VAL A 300 20.41 -0.23 -10.64
N PHE A 301 19.83 -1.21 -11.31
CA PHE A 301 19.68 -2.58 -10.78
C PHE A 301 21.01 -3.17 -10.30
N SER A 302 22.04 -3.16 -11.15
CA SER A 302 23.37 -3.70 -10.84
C SER A 302 24.01 -3.03 -9.61
N ASP A 303 23.83 -1.71 -9.51
CA ASP A 303 24.49 -0.91 -8.48
C ASP A 303 23.86 -1.15 -7.10
N ASN A 304 22.54 -1.32 -7.04
CA ASN A 304 21.84 -1.55 -5.79
C ASN A 304 21.73 -3.03 -5.41
N LEU A 305 21.82 -3.96 -6.37
CA LEU A 305 21.78 -5.40 -6.09
C LEU A 305 22.91 -5.82 -5.16
N HIS A 306 24.10 -5.26 -5.32
CA HIS A 306 25.25 -5.63 -4.49
C HIS A 306 25.05 -5.36 -2.98
N PHE A 307 24.19 -4.39 -2.62
CA PHE A 307 23.84 -4.17 -1.20
C PHE A 307 23.08 -5.38 -0.64
N PHE A 308 22.13 -5.91 -1.40
CA PHE A 308 21.37 -7.10 -1.02
C PHE A 308 22.26 -8.36 -1.00
N GLU A 309 23.14 -8.53 -1.99
CA GLU A 309 24.11 -9.63 -2.02
C GLU A 309 25.05 -9.62 -0.79
N SER A 310 25.57 -8.45 -0.46
CA SER A 310 26.45 -8.26 0.70
C SER A 310 25.70 -8.54 1.99
N PHE A 311 24.48 -8.03 2.10
CA PHE A 311 23.62 -8.22 3.26
C PHE A 311 23.22 -9.69 3.45
N ASN A 312 22.85 -10.38 2.37
CA ASN A 312 22.56 -11.82 2.38
C ASN A 312 23.76 -12.64 2.88
N LYS A 313 25.00 -12.28 2.49
CA LYS A 313 26.22 -12.94 2.97
C LYS A 313 26.46 -12.68 4.46
N GLU A 314 26.29 -11.44 4.90
CA GLU A 314 26.41 -11.06 6.31
C GLU A 314 25.44 -11.82 7.20
N MET A 315 24.17 -11.87 6.81
CA MET A 315 23.11 -12.54 7.57
C MET A 315 23.29 -14.05 7.63
N LYS A 316 23.81 -14.68 6.57
CA LYS A 316 24.17 -16.12 6.58
C LYS A 316 25.31 -16.44 7.54
N ASN A 317 26.23 -15.49 7.78
CA ASN A 317 27.40 -15.66 8.63
C ASN A 317 27.17 -15.27 10.10
N LYS A 318 26.03 -14.63 10.43
CA LYS A 318 25.64 -14.35 11.82
C LYS A 318 25.27 -15.68 12.49
N PRO A 319 25.91 -16.04 13.65
CA PRO A 319 25.49 -17.22 14.40
C PRO A 319 24.01 -17.08 14.80
N SER A 320 23.31 -18.22 14.91
CA SER A 320 21.89 -18.31 15.32
C SER A 320 21.60 -17.77 16.74
N ALA A 321 22.45 -16.93 17.28
CA ALA A 321 22.44 -16.44 18.66
C ALA A 321 21.41 -15.35 18.97
N LEU A 322 20.60 -14.92 18.00
CA LEU A 322 19.52 -13.94 18.23
C LEU A 322 18.14 -14.58 18.54
N VAL A 323 18.10 -15.92 18.71
CA VAL A 323 16.85 -16.66 19.02
C VAL A 323 16.82 -17.20 20.45
N LYS A 324 17.85 -16.95 21.27
CA LYS A 324 17.86 -17.39 22.67
C LYS A 324 18.19 -16.22 23.59
N GLU A 325 17.24 -15.36 23.82
CA GLU A 325 17.08 -14.63 25.10
C GLU A 325 15.73 -13.90 25.06
N ARG A 326 14.79 -14.55 25.67
CA ARG A 326 13.57 -14.27 26.44
C ARG A 326 12.30 -14.94 25.94
#